data_01c4a992a8c104735e5b0f4e7b6852b6
#
_entry.id   01c4a992a8c104735e5b0f4e7b6852b6
#
_cell.length_a   1.000
_cell.length_b   1.000
_cell.length_c   1.000
_cell.angle_alpha   90.00
_cell.angle_beta   90.00
_cell.angle_gamma   90.00
#
_symmetry.space_group_name_H-M   'P 1'
#
loop_
_entity.id
_entity.type
_entity.pdbx_description
1 polymer ?
#
loop_
_entity_poly.entity_id
_entity_poly.type
_entity_poly.pdbx_seq_one_letter_code
_entity_poly.pdbx_strand_id
1 'polypeptide(L)'
;MADGILQDLHRDHEQISALIEQLLKNESSAERAPPFKEMMGMLLAHSHAEQTVLYKKMEKSDDEKVRKFALEGTNEHQIVEQQLQQMARARNKASEQWTAQLTVLRELVSHHIKEEESTGFGCARAEFDQDELAKLGEQFKRQKEKLMTEA
;
A
#
# COMPACT_ATOMS: atom_id res chain seq x y z
N MET A 1 -3.95 9.76 -20.89
CA MET A 1 -5.13 9.62 -20.05
C MET A 1 -4.82 8.89 -18.77
N ALA A 2 -5.32 9.41 -17.69
CA ALA A 2 -5.17 8.76 -16.41
C ALA A 2 -5.93 7.43 -16.41
N ASP A 3 -5.31 6.38 -15.87
CA ASP A 3 -5.92 5.06 -15.73
C ASP A 3 -6.80 4.97 -14.46
N GLY A 4 -7.48 6.05 -14.09
CA GLY A 4 -8.36 6.04 -12.93
C GLY A 4 -7.66 5.57 -11.66
N ILE A 5 -8.14 4.45 -11.08
CA ILE A 5 -7.58 3.90 -9.85
C ILE A 5 -6.08 3.60 -9.97
N LEU A 6 -5.60 3.17 -11.15
CA LEU A 6 -4.19 2.80 -11.31
C LEU A 6 -3.27 4.00 -11.11
N GLN A 7 -3.67 5.16 -11.59
CA GLN A 7 -2.89 6.38 -11.36
C GLN A 7 -2.92 6.79 -9.89
N ASP A 8 -4.07 6.65 -9.24
CA ASP A 8 -4.19 6.94 -7.81
C ASP A 8 -3.29 6.03 -6.97
N LEU A 9 -3.26 4.74 -7.29
CA LEU A 9 -2.39 3.77 -6.63
C LEU A 9 -0.92 4.13 -6.83
N HIS A 10 -0.54 4.49 -8.03
CA HIS A 10 0.84 4.87 -8.34
C HIS A 10 1.28 6.09 -7.52
N ARG A 11 0.43 7.11 -7.41
CA ARG A 11 0.73 8.30 -6.61
C ARG A 11 0.94 7.95 -5.14
N ASP A 12 0.08 7.08 -4.60
CA ASP A 12 0.23 6.61 -3.23
C ASP A 12 1.55 5.87 -3.05
N HIS A 13 1.91 5.01 -4.01
CA HIS A 13 3.18 4.28 -3.98
C HIS A 13 4.38 5.21 -3.89
N GLU A 14 4.36 6.29 -4.67
CA GLU A 14 5.44 7.27 -4.64
C GLU A 14 5.54 7.97 -3.29
N GLN A 15 4.40 8.37 -2.72
CA GLN A 15 4.38 9.05 -1.43
C GLN A 15 4.82 8.13 -0.29
N ILE A 16 4.34 6.89 -0.28
CA ILE A 16 4.71 5.90 0.72
C ILE A 16 6.22 5.62 0.65
N SER A 17 6.74 5.41 -0.55
CA SER A 17 8.16 5.16 -0.77
C SER A 17 9.02 6.32 -0.29
N ALA A 18 8.60 7.56 -0.56
CA ALA A 18 9.31 8.75 -0.13
C ALA A 18 9.37 8.85 1.41
N LEU A 19 8.26 8.52 2.08
CA LEU A 19 8.23 8.53 3.55
C LEU A 19 9.16 7.48 4.15
N ILE A 20 9.22 6.30 3.55
CA ILE A 20 10.14 5.24 4.01
C ILE A 20 11.59 5.69 3.85
N GLU A 21 11.93 6.30 2.71
CA GLU A 21 13.28 6.81 2.49
C GLU A 21 13.63 7.93 3.47
N GLN A 22 12.68 8.80 3.78
CA GLN A 22 12.86 9.84 4.79
C GLN A 22 13.18 9.23 6.16
N LEU A 23 12.44 8.17 6.54
CA LEU A 23 12.68 7.47 7.80
C LEU A 23 14.10 6.89 7.87
N LEU A 24 14.57 6.31 6.77
CA LEU A 24 15.91 5.72 6.74
C LEU A 24 17.01 6.76 6.84
N LYS A 25 16.75 8.00 6.43
CA LYS A 25 17.73 9.10 6.52
C LYS A 25 17.82 9.70 7.93
N ASN A 26 16.78 9.56 8.74
CA ASN A 26 16.75 10.07 10.10
C ASN A 26 17.34 9.03 11.05
N GLU A 27 18.04 9.48 12.07
CA GLU A 27 18.75 8.59 13.01
C GLU A 27 18.19 8.60 14.42
N SER A 28 17.36 9.59 14.78
CA SER A 28 16.82 9.68 16.13
C SER A 28 15.39 9.16 16.20
N SER A 29 15.03 8.59 17.35
CA SER A 29 13.67 8.11 17.59
C SER A 29 12.66 9.25 17.50
N ALA A 30 12.99 10.41 18.07
CA ALA A 30 12.12 11.58 18.04
C ALA A 30 11.84 12.07 16.61
N GLU A 31 12.85 12.03 15.75
CA GLU A 31 12.68 12.44 14.35
C GLU A 31 11.93 11.41 13.51
N ARG A 32 12.02 10.13 13.88
CA ARG A 32 11.35 9.04 13.15
C ARG A 32 9.88 8.87 13.52
N ALA A 33 9.49 9.24 14.73
CA ALA A 33 8.14 8.99 15.21
C ALA A 33 7.03 9.67 14.38
N PRO A 34 7.10 10.99 14.06
CA PRO A 34 6.04 11.61 13.25
C PRO A 34 5.94 11.05 11.84
N PRO A 35 7.03 10.94 11.03
CA PRO A 35 6.90 10.40 9.68
C PRO A 35 6.52 8.91 9.68
N PHE A 36 6.89 8.15 10.72
CA PHE A 36 6.44 6.77 10.82
C PHE A 36 4.92 6.70 11.00
N LYS A 37 4.36 7.53 11.87
CA LYS A 37 2.92 7.57 12.09
C LYS A 37 2.18 7.95 10.81
N GLU A 38 2.69 8.95 10.09
CA GLU A 38 2.11 9.38 8.81
C GLU A 38 2.17 8.26 7.78
N MET A 39 3.33 7.62 7.63
CA MET A 39 3.51 6.53 6.68
C MET A 39 2.60 5.34 7.00
N MET A 40 2.52 4.95 8.26
CA MET A 40 1.66 3.84 8.69
C MET A 40 0.20 4.13 8.40
N GLY A 41 -0.29 5.33 8.75
CA GLY A 41 -1.67 5.72 8.48
C GLY A 41 -1.99 5.69 6.99
N MET A 42 -1.10 6.24 6.18
CA MET A 42 -1.27 6.27 4.73
C MET A 42 -1.24 4.88 4.12
N LEU A 43 -0.27 4.06 4.53
CA LEU A 43 -0.10 2.71 3.97
C LEU A 43 -1.28 1.81 4.33
N LEU A 44 -1.77 1.87 5.57
CA LEU A 44 -2.92 1.08 5.98
C LEU A 44 -4.21 1.53 5.27
N ALA A 45 -4.44 2.83 5.15
CA ALA A 45 -5.62 3.34 4.44
C ALA A 45 -5.57 2.94 2.96
N HIS A 46 -4.39 3.06 2.34
CA HIS A 46 -4.18 2.65 0.95
C HIS A 46 -4.47 1.15 0.77
N SER A 47 -3.89 0.31 1.61
CA SER A 47 -4.02 -1.14 1.49
C SER A 47 -5.47 -1.61 1.70
N HIS A 48 -6.13 -1.09 2.73
CA HIS A 48 -7.50 -1.49 3.02
C HIS A 48 -8.48 -0.99 1.96
N ALA A 49 -8.29 0.24 1.47
CA ALA A 49 -9.13 0.78 0.39
C ALA A 49 -8.94 -0.02 -0.90
N GLU A 50 -7.71 -0.38 -1.23
CA GLU A 50 -7.40 -1.17 -2.41
C GLU A 50 -8.05 -2.56 -2.33
N GLN A 51 -7.96 -3.22 -1.19
CA GLN A 51 -8.58 -4.53 -0.99
C GLN A 51 -10.09 -4.45 -1.13
N THR A 52 -10.71 -3.46 -0.52
CA THR A 52 -12.16 -3.29 -0.53
C THR A 52 -12.69 -2.95 -1.93
N VAL A 53 -12.01 -2.07 -2.64
CA VAL A 53 -12.49 -1.51 -3.91
C VAL A 53 -12.04 -2.34 -5.11
N LEU A 54 -10.76 -2.71 -5.16
CA LEU A 54 -10.18 -3.34 -6.34
C LEU A 54 -10.02 -4.86 -6.20
N TYR A 55 -9.31 -5.30 -5.16
CA TYR A 55 -8.96 -6.72 -5.03
C TYR A 55 -10.18 -7.62 -4.88
N LYS A 56 -11.21 -7.18 -4.15
CA LYS A 56 -12.43 -7.98 -4.01
C LYS A 56 -13.09 -8.27 -5.34
N LYS A 57 -13.06 -7.33 -6.27
CA LYS A 57 -13.61 -7.54 -7.62
C LYS A 57 -12.72 -8.44 -8.44
N MET A 58 -11.39 -8.25 -8.33
CA MET A 58 -10.43 -9.09 -9.05
C MET A 58 -10.51 -10.56 -8.59
N GLU A 59 -10.77 -10.78 -7.30
CA GLU A 59 -10.93 -12.15 -6.76
C GLU A 59 -12.10 -12.90 -7.39
N LYS A 60 -13.05 -12.20 -7.97
CA LYS A 60 -14.23 -12.80 -8.61
C LYS A 60 -14.09 -12.91 -10.12
N SER A 61 -12.94 -12.58 -10.67
CA SER A 61 -12.67 -12.64 -12.11
C SER A 61 -12.74 -14.08 -12.61
N ASP A 62 -13.15 -14.25 -13.87
CA ASP A 62 -13.08 -15.53 -14.56
C ASP A 62 -11.63 -15.91 -14.91
N ASP A 63 -10.73 -14.93 -14.95
CA ASP A 63 -9.31 -15.13 -15.25
C ASP A 63 -8.54 -15.52 -14.01
N GLU A 64 -7.96 -16.71 -14.01
CA GLU A 64 -7.16 -17.21 -12.90
C GLU A 64 -6.00 -16.30 -12.54
N LYS A 65 -5.34 -15.69 -13.52
CA LYS A 65 -4.21 -14.78 -13.27
C LYS A 65 -4.64 -13.55 -12.47
N VAL A 66 -5.82 -13.02 -12.78
CA VAL A 66 -6.37 -11.86 -12.09
C VAL A 66 -6.71 -12.23 -10.65
N ARG A 67 -7.38 -13.37 -10.44
CA ARG A 67 -7.70 -13.85 -9.09
C ARG A 67 -6.47 -14.07 -8.26
N LYS A 68 -5.47 -14.74 -8.84
CA LYS A 68 -4.22 -15.06 -8.15
C LYS A 68 -3.49 -13.80 -7.70
N PHE A 69 -3.39 -12.82 -8.58
CA PHE A 69 -2.75 -11.56 -8.22
C PHE A 69 -3.42 -10.90 -7.01
N ALA A 70 -4.75 -10.82 -7.01
CA ALA A 70 -5.49 -10.18 -5.92
C ALA A 70 -5.34 -10.93 -4.61
N LEU A 71 -5.38 -12.26 -4.64
CA LEU A 71 -5.20 -13.08 -3.44
C LEU A 71 -3.80 -12.94 -2.87
N GLU A 72 -2.79 -12.95 -3.72
CA GLU A 72 -1.40 -12.75 -3.29
C GLU A 72 -1.20 -11.35 -2.73
N GLY A 73 -1.78 -10.34 -3.39
CA GLY A 73 -1.68 -8.96 -2.94
C GLY A 73 -2.30 -8.75 -1.56
N THR A 74 -3.45 -9.36 -1.31
CA THR A 74 -4.09 -9.31 0.00
C THR A 74 -3.20 -9.92 1.09
N ASN A 75 -2.57 -11.05 0.79
CA ASN A 75 -1.67 -11.70 1.74
C ASN A 75 -0.42 -10.85 2.00
N GLU A 76 0.12 -10.23 0.96
CA GLU A 76 1.26 -9.32 1.12
C GLU A 76 0.91 -8.12 2.00
N HIS A 77 -0.30 -7.55 1.82
CA HIS A 77 -0.78 -6.47 2.67
C HIS A 77 -0.84 -6.89 4.15
N GLN A 78 -1.28 -8.12 4.42
CA GLN A 78 -1.34 -8.62 5.79
C GLN A 78 0.04 -8.72 6.44
N ILE A 79 1.03 -9.18 5.69
CA ILE A 79 2.41 -9.30 6.18
C ILE A 79 2.96 -7.91 6.52
N VAL A 80 2.74 -6.93 5.63
CA VAL A 80 3.16 -5.56 5.86
C VAL A 80 2.47 -4.95 7.08
N GLU A 81 1.17 -5.17 7.23
CA GLU A 81 0.41 -4.66 8.37
C GLU A 81 0.92 -5.22 9.69
N GLN A 82 1.23 -6.51 9.74
CA GLN A 82 1.80 -7.13 10.94
C GLN A 82 3.15 -6.50 11.30
N GLN A 83 3.98 -6.27 10.29
CA GLN A 83 5.28 -5.62 10.49
C GLN A 83 5.11 -4.21 11.04
N LEU A 84 4.18 -3.42 10.47
CA LEU A 84 3.90 -2.08 10.94
C LEU A 84 3.42 -2.06 12.39
N GLN A 85 2.54 -2.99 12.76
CA GLN A 85 2.02 -3.08 14.11
C GLN A 85 3.12 -3.36 15.13
N GLN A 86 4.05 -4.27 14.79
CA GLN A 86 5.20 -4.53 15.64
C GLN A 86 6.07 -3.29 15.81
N MET A 87 6.35 -2.61 14.70
CA MET A 87 7.19 -1.40 14.73
C MET A 87 6.55 -0.26 15.51
N ALA A 88 5.22 -0.14 15.44
CA ALA A 88 4.48 0.89 16.16
C ALA A 88 4.57 0.74 17.67
N ARG A 89 4.68 -0.49 18.18
CA ARG A 89 4.78 -0.77 19.62
C ARG A 89 6.13 -0.40 20.22
N ALA A 90 7.14 -0.29 19.41
CA ALA A 90 8.49 0.00 19.90
C ALA A 90 8.59 1.45 20.37
N ARG A 91 9.13 1.65 21.58
CA ARG A 91 9.36 2.99 22.12
C ARG A 91 10.54 3.66 21.48
N ASN A 92 11.63 2.90 21.24
CA ASN A 92 12.83 3.42 20.61
C ASN A 92 12.85 3.04 19.12
N LYS A 93 12.59 4.02 18.26
CA LYS A 93 12.55 3.81 16.81
C LYS A 93 13.92 4.04 16.16
N ALA A 94 14.96 4.18 16.99
CA ALA A 94 16.34 4.37 16.51
C ALA A 94 17.23 3.16 16.82
N SER A 95 16.71 2.10 17.44
CA SER A 95 17.50 0.91 17.73
C SER A 95 17.92 0.20 16.44
N GLU A 96 18.97 -0.60 16.56
CA GLU A 96 19.43 -1.41 15.43
C GLU A 96 18.33 -2.36 14.95
N GLN A 97 17.58 -2.95 15.89
CA GLN A 97 16.48 -3.86 15.56
C GLN A 97 15.37 -3.14 14.82
N TRP A 98 14.96 -1.95 15.28
CA TRP A 98 13.91 -1.19 14.60
C TRP A 98 14.35 -0.77 13.20
N THR A 99 15.61 -0.37 13.05
CA THR A 99 16.18 -0.01 11.75
C THR A 99 16.19 -1.23 10.81
N ALA A 100 16.50 -2.42 11.34
CA ALA A 100 16.43 -3.65 10.55
C ALA A 100 14.99 -3.95 10.13
N GLN A 101 14.03 -3.75 11.02
CA GLN A 101 12.60 -3.89 10.68
C GLN A 101 12.19 -2.92 9.58
N LEU A 102 12.67 -1.69 9.65
CA LEU A 102 12.40 -0.67 8.63
C LEU A 102 12.98 -1.07 7.27
N THR A 103 14.19 -1.61 7.26
CA THR A 103 14.81 -2.08 6.03
C THR A 103 14.01 -3.22 5.40
N VAL A 104 13.54 -4.18 6.21
CA VAL A 104 12.70 -5.27 5.73
C VAL A 104 11.36 -4.75 5.22
N LEU A 105 10.77 -3.79 5.95
CA LEU A 105 9.52 -3.15 5.51
C LEU A 105 9.70 -2.51 4.12
N ARG A 106 10.80 -1.80 3.92
CA ARG A 106 11.11 -1.19 2.61
C ARG A 106 11.15 -2.25 1.51
N GLU A 107 11.80 -3.38 1.77
CA GLU A 107 11.89 -4.47 0.79
C GLU A 107 10.53 -5.07 0.48
N LEU A 108 9.71 -5.31 1.50
CA LEU A 108 8.36 -5.85 1.32
C LEU A 108 7.48 -4.90 0.50
N VAL A 109 7.49 -3.63 0.87
CA VAL A 109 6.68 -2.61 0.19
C VAL A 109 7.17 -2.41 -1.25
N SER A 110 8.48 -2.31 -1.45
CA SER A 110 9.06 -2.12 -2.79
C SER A 110 8.75 -3.29 -3.70
N HIS A 111 8.85 -4.51 -3.20
CA HIS A 111 8.54 -5.71 -3.97
C HIS A 111 7.06 -5.73 -4.37
N HIS A 112 6.16 -5.44 -3.41
CA HIS A 112 4.73 -5.40 -3.67
C HIS A 112 4.38 -4.33 -4.72
N ILE A 113 4.94 -3.13 -4.58
CA ILE A 113 4.71 -2.04 -5.55
C ILE A 113 5.16 -2.45 -6.94
N LYS A 114 6.34 -3.05 -7.05
CA LYS A 114 6.89 -3.48 -8.33
C LYS A 114 6.00 -4.54 -8.98
N GLU A 115 5.57 -5.54 -8.23
CA GLU A 115 4.68 -6.58 -8.73
C GLU A 115 3.33 -6.02 -9.15
N GLU A 116 2.78 -5.10 -8.36
CA GLU A 116 1.49 -4.50 -8.68
C GLU A 116 1.57 -3.63 -9.93
N GLU A 117 2.58 -2.78 -10.04
CA GLU A 117 2.68 -1.87 -11.18
C GLU A 117 3.08 -2.59 -12.46
N SER A 118 3.82 -3.70 -12.37
CA SER A 118 4.17 -4.50 -13.54
C SER A 118 3.07 -5.50 -13.92
N THR A 119 2.65 -6.35 -12.99
CA THR A 119 1.69 -7.43 -13.26
C THR A 119 0.26 -7.05 -12.92
N GLY A 120 0.06 -6.46 -11.73
CA GLY A 120 -1.26 -6.14 -11.23
C GLY A 120 -2.01 -5.14 -12.08
N PHE A 121 -1.34 -4.09 -12.52
CA PHE A 121 -1.96 -3.07 -13.38
C PHE A 121 -2.38 -3.68 -14.72
N GLY A 122 -1.58 -4.57 -15.28
CA GLY A 122 -1.93 -5.30 -16.49
C GLY A 122 -3.18 -6.16 -16.31
N CYS A 123 -3.27 -6.86 -15.18
CA CYS A 123 -4.44 -7.64 -14.82
C CYS A 123 -5.69 -6.76 -14.70
N ALA A 124 -5.56 -5.60 -14.06
CA ALA A 124 -6.68 -4.67 -13.91
C ALA A 124 -7.15 -4.11 -15.26
N ARG A 125 -6.20 -3.76 -16.14
CA ARG A 125 -6.56 -3.27 -17.48
C ARG A 125 -7.24 -4.33 -18.33
N ALA A 126 -6.88 -5.59 -18.13
CA ALA A 126 -7.53 -6.70 -18.84
C ALA A 126 -8.94 -6.97 -18.30
N GLU A 127 -9.16 -6.74 -17.01
CA GLU A 127 -10.43 -7.03 -16.34
C GLU A 127 -11.44 -5.89 -16.47
N PHE A 128 -10.98 -4.64 -16.44
CA PHE A 128 -11.82 -3.46 -16.38
C PHE A 128 -11.53 -2.51 -17.54
N ASP A 129 -12.59 -1.93 -18.13
CA ASP A 129 -12.43 -0.89 -19.15
C ASP A 129 -12.10 0.46 -18.46
N GLN A 130 -11.85 1.50 -19.27
CA GLN A 130 -11.44 2.80 -18.74
C GLN A 130 -12.51 3.45 -17.87
N ASP A 131 -13.79 3.29 -18.22
CA ASP A 131 -14.89 3.84 -17.42
C ASP A 131 -14.97 3.14 -16.07
N GLU A 132 -14.80 1.82 -16.06
CA GLU A 132 -14.77 1.04 -14.82
C GLU A 132 -13.60 1.42 -13.94
N LEU A 133 -12.40 1.58 -14.51
CA LEU A 133 -11.22 2.01 -13.78
C LEU A 133 -11.40 3.41 -13.17
N ALA A 134 -12.08 4.31 -13.89
CA ALA A 134 -12.37 5.66 -13.38
C ALA A 134 -13.33 5.60 -12.19
N LYS A 135 -14.36 4.77 -12.26
CA LYS A 135 -15.31 4.58 -11.15
C LYS A 135 -14.64 3.96 -9.95
N LEU A 136 -13.77 2.98 -10.17
CA LEU A 136 -12.99 2.37 -9.09
C LEU A 136 -12.09 3.41 -8.42
N GLY A 137 -11.51 4.32 -9.20
CA GLY A 137 -10.71 5.41 -8.67
C GLY A 137 -11.49 6.34 -7.74
N GLU A 138 -12.72 6.69 -8.13
CA GLU A 138 -13.59 7.51 -7.28
C GLU A 138 -13.94 6.79 -5.98
N GLN A 139 -14.26 5.50 -6.06
CA GLN A 139 -14.56 4.69 -4.88
C GLN A 139 -13.34 4.55 -3.97
N PHE A 140 -12.18 4.36 -4.56
CA PHE A 140 -10.91 4.23 -3.82
C PHE A 140 -10.61 5.51 -3.04
N LYS A 141 -10.73 6.68 -3.67
CA LYS A 141 -10.51 7.96 -3.01
C LYS A 141 -11.43 8.15 -1.81
N ARG A 142 -12.72 7.88 -2.00
CA ARG A 142 -13.71 8.00 -0.91
C ARG A 142 -13.41 7.07 0.24
N GLN A 143 -13.08 5.82 -0.07
CA GLN A 143 -12.79 4.81 0.96
C GLN A 143 -11.51 5.16 1.71
N LYS A 144 -10.48 5.61 1.00
CA LYS A 144 -9.22 6.01 1.62
C LYS A 144 -9.40 7.21 2.55
N GLU A 145 -10.14 8.24 2.11
CA GLU A 145 -10.44 9.40 2.95
C GLU A 145 -11.17 8.99 4.22
N LYS A 146 -12.17 8.14 4.09
CA LYS A 146 -12.93 7.63 5.22
C LYS A 146 -12.03 6.94 6.24
N LEU A 147 -11.13 6.08 5.77
CA LEU A 147 -10.21 5.35 6.65
C LEU A 147 -9.22 6.29 7.33
N MET A 148 -8.74 7.31 6.63
CA MET A 148 -7.80 8.27 7.19
C MET A 148 -8.44 9.18 8.23
N THR A 149 -9.73 9.53 8.05
CA THR A 149 -10.44 10.38 9.02
C THR A 149 -10.89 9.60 10.25
N GLU A 150 -11.05 8.28 10.16
CA GLU A 150 -11.40 7.42 11.30
C GLU A 150 -10.19 7.04 12.17
N ALA A 151 -8.98 7.27 11.68
CA ALA A 151 -7.75 6.87 12.36
C ALA A 151 -7.39 7.75 13.57
#